data_87045f05aae31b0c3aa0593b22c0c18f
#
_entry.id   87045f05aae31b0c3aa0593b22c0c18f
#
_cell.length_a   1.000
_cell.length_b   1.000
_cell.length_c   1.000
_cell.angle_alpha   90.00
_cell.angle_beta   90.00
_cell.angle_gamma   90.00
#
_symmetry.space_group_name_H-M   'P 1'
#
loop_
_entity.id
_entity.type
_entity.pdbx_description
1 polymer ?
#
loop_
_entity_poly.entity_id
_entity_poly.type
_entity_poly.pdbx_seq_one_letter_code
_entity_poly.pdbx_strand_id
1 'polypeptide(L)'
;MAIAAGVEATKRKQAGRLHSHDDLLDRLAAQLTDGDRGTTVAELVGKRFRVGLVDEFQDTDPVQWRILTSLFADPDGADGRSLVLVGDPKQAIYAFRGADISTYLAARGDRPDATLQRNHRSDGPVVEACTTLFTGMPLGYSRIRVDPVIPTKPVRLDPPPVAPVALRVVDPDADIPTSRWGPLINKMREFVARDVAAHTVELLSAGTTVLEGDGDGQRRDLVPADIAVLVRTNAQARLVQTHLHEVGLPTVLNGVGNVLDTPAARDWLAVLRAVQQPWHAGSARLAALTDLIGWTPERVAAGTDEDVDGLHVM
;
A
#
# COMPACT_ATOMS: atom_id res chain seq x y z
N MET A 1 7.49 21.37 -26.96
CA MET A 1 6.43 21.84 -26.02
C MET A 1 6.72 21.44 -24.57
N ALA A 2 7.04 20.21 -24.24
CA ALA A 2 7.31 19.78 -22.85
C ALA A 2 8.46 20.54 -22.17
N ILE A 3 9.59 20.76 -22.85
CA ILE A 3 10.76 21.49 -22.31
C ILE A 3 10.41 22.96 -21.98
N ALA A 4 9.66 23.63 -22.87
CA ALA A 4 9.25 25.01 -22.63
C ALA A 4 8.30 25.15 -21.44
N ALA A 5 7.39 24.20 -21.26
CA ALA A 5 6.49 24.15 -20.10
C ALA A 5 7.26 23.93 -18.78
N GLY A 6 8.27 23.07 -18.78
CA GLY A 6 9.13 22.84 -17.62
C GLY A 6 9.92 24.10 -17.20
N VAL A 7 10.50 24.83 -18.17
CA VAL A 7 11.23 26.08 -17.92
C VAL A 7 10.30 27.16 -17.35
N GLU A 8 9.07 27.28 -17.88
CA GLU A 8 8.10 28.24 -17.39
C GLU A 8 7.60 27.88 -15.98
N ALA A 9 7.35 26.60 -15.70
CA ALA A 9 7.00 26.11 -14.37
C ALA A 9 8.09 26.44 -13.34
N THR A 10 9.36 26.23 -13.67
CA THR A 10 10.51 26.55 -12.82
C THR A 10 10.56 28.05 -12.52
N LYS A 11 10.37 28.92 -13.53
CA LYS A 11 10.34 30.38 -13.32
C LYS A 11 9.21 30.81 -12.39
N ARG A 12 8.00 30.22 -12.56
CA ARG A 12 6.84 30.51 -11.68
C ARG A 12 7.06 30.06 -10.25
N LYS A 13 7.63 28.88 -10.07
CA LYS A 13 8.02 28.39 -8.74
C LYS A 13 9.01 29.32 -8.07
N GLN A 14 10.06 29.77 -8.79
CA GLN A 14 11.05 30.68 -8.26
C GLN A 14 10.45 32.05 -7.88
N ALA A 15 9.61 32.63 -8.74
CA ALA A 15 8.92 33.88 -8.47
C ALA A 15 7.98 33.77 -7.25
N GLY A 16 7.28 32.65 -7.11
CA GLY A 16 6.36 32.37 -5.99
C GLY A 16 7.05 31.84 -4.72
N ARG A 17 8.38 31.64 -4.73
CA ARG A 17 9.13 30.97 -3.65
C ARG A 17 8.54 29.61 -3.25
N LEU A 18 8.00 28.91 -4.24
CA LEU A 18 7.40 27.58 -4.06
C LEU A 18 8.42 26.51 -4.39
N HIS A 19 8.46 25.47 -3.58
CA HIS A 19 9.33 24.31 -3.77
C HIS A 19 8.50 23.03 -3.63
N SER A 20 8.66 22.10 -4.58
CA SER A 20 8.20 20.72 -4.43
C SER A 20 9.27 19.89 -3.70
N HIS A 21 8.91 18.67 -3.31
CA HIS A 21 9.89 17.72 -2.77
C HIS A 21 11.04 17.46 -3.76
N ASP A 22 10.72 17.31 -5.04
CA ASP A 22 11.71 17.06 -6.09
C ASP A 22 12.67 18.25 -6.24
N ASP A 23 12.18 19.51 -6.16
CA ASP A 23 13.02 20.71 -6.20
C ASP A 23 14.05 20.74 -5.03
N LEU A 24 13.70 20.16 -3.87
CA LEU A 24 14.63 20.07 -2.73
C LEU A 24 15.74 19.05 -2.99
N LEU A 25 15.38 17.90 -3.55
CA LEU A 25 16.33 16.86 -3.91
C LEU A 25 17.29 17.34 -5.03
N ASP A 26 16.73 17.95 -6.08
CA ASP A 26 17.53 18.52 -7.18
C ASP A 26 18.51 19.58 -6.68
N ARG A 27 18.08 20.47 -5.79
CA ARG A 27 18.95 21.49 -5.18
C ARG A 27 20.05 20.89 -4.34
N LEU A 28 19.73 19.88 -3.52
CA LEU A 28 20.72 19.16 -2.71
C LEU A 28 21.74 18.47 -3.61
N ALA A 29 21.28 17.75 -4.64
CA ALA A 29 22.15 17.10 -5.61
C ALA A 29 23.08 18.11 -6.31
N ALA A 30 22.54 19.27 -6.74
CA ALA A 30 23.32 20.32 -7.36
C ALA A 30 24.38 20.89 -6.42
N GLN A 31 24.04 21.12 -5.15
CA GLN A 31 25.01 21.62 -4.15
C GLN A 31 26.11 20.61 -3.85
N LEU A 32 25.80 19.32 -3.80
CA LEU A 32 26.78 18.25 -3.57
C LEU A 32 27.73 18.04 -4.76
N THR A 33 27.31 18.43 -5.96
CA THR A 33 28.14 18.36 -7.18
C THR A 33 28.83 19.69 -7.51
N ASP A 34 28.65 20.75 -6.70
CA ASP A 34 29.24 22.09 -6.90
C ASP A 34 30.64 22.16 -6.27
N GLY A 35 31.61 21.57 -6.96
CA GLY A 35 33.03 21.72 -6.66
C GLY A 35 33.40 21.70 -5.17
N ASP A 36 34.10 22.75 -4.71
CA ASP A 36 34.61 22.85 -3.33
C ASP A 36 33.51 22.83 -2.26
N ARG A 37 32.30 23.37 -2.57
CA ARG A 37 31.18 23.37 -1.63
C ARG A 37 30.62 21.98 -1.41
N GLY A 38 30.49 21.24 -2.51
CA GLY A 38 30.00 19.84 -2.45
C GLY A 38 30.92 18.97 -1.64
N THR A 39 32.23 19.08 -1.85
CA THR A 39 33.27 18.39 -1.07
C THR A 39 33.16 18.73 0.41
N THR A 40 33.05 20.02 0.76
CA THR A 40 32.88 20.44 2.17
C THR A 40 31.64 19.86 2.82
N VAL A 41 30.51 19.83 2.15
CA VAL A 41 29.26 19.23 2.68
C VAL A 41 29.43 17.73 2.86
N ALA A 42 29.99 17.02 1.89
CA ALA A 42 30.24 15.58 1.97
C ALA A 42 31.18 15.22 3.11
N GLU A 43 32.24 16.01 3.35
CA GLU A 43 33.15 15.86 4.48
C GLU A 43 32.46 16.08 5.83
N LEU A 44 31.63 17.11 5.95
CA LEU A 44 30.89 17.38 7.20
C LEU A 44 29.94 16.25 7.54
N VAL A 45 29.21 15.74 6.53
CA VAL A 45 28.34 14.58 6.70
C VAL A 45 29.16 13.34 7.03
N GLY A 46 30.28 13.11 6.33
CA GLY A 46 31.19 11.98 6.55
C GLY A 46 31.85 11.95 7.92
N LYS A 47 32.10 13.13 8.55
CA LYS A 47 32.57 13.21 9.95
C LYS A 47 31.52 12.69 10.93
N ARG A 48 30.25 12.85 10.62
CA ARG A 48 29.15 12.43 11.50
C ARG A 48 28.65 11.01 11.20
N PHE A 49 28.59 10.66 9.92
CA PHE A 49 28.04 9.39 9.44
C PHE A 49 29.06 8.70 8.53
N ARG A 50 29.58 7.57 8.97
CA ARG A 50 30.57 6.78 8.22
C ARG A 50 29.92 5.77 7.28
N VAL A 51 28.71 5.32 7.59
CA VAL A 51 27.99 4.31 6.82
C VAL A 51 26.62 4.86 6.44
N GLY A 52 26.31 4.83 5.14
CA GLY A 52 24.98 5.00 4.60
C GLY A 52 24.34 3.61 4.40
N LEU A 53 23.19 3.36 5.03
CA LEU A 53 22.42 2.15 4.82
C LEU A 53 21.11 2.54 4.13
N VAL A 54 20.86 2.02 2.93
CA VAL A 54 19.67 2.32 2.12
C VAL A 54 18.88 1.04 1.97
N ASP A 55 17.67 1.05 2.48
CA ASP A 55 16.70 -0.03 2.30
C ASP A 55 15.76 0.29 1.13
N GLU A 56 15.16 -0.75 0.55
CA GLU A 56 14.27 -0.67 -0.63
C GLU A 56 14.92 0.11 -1.80
N PHE A 57 16.19 -0.14 -2.04
CA PHE A 57 16.98 0.62 -3.02
C PHE A 57 16.43 0.56 -4.46
N GLN A 58 15.65 -0.48 -4.82
CA GLN A 58 14.99 -0.59 -6.12
C GLN A 58 13.97 0.54 -6.38
N ASP A 59 13.56 1.27 -5.34
CA ASP A 59 12.62 2.40 -5.44
C ASP A 59 13.33 3.76 -5.51
N THR A 60 14.65 3.76 -5.59
CA THR A 60 15.49 4.95 -5.64
C THR A 60 15.49 5.56 -7.05
N ASP A 61 15.36 6.89 -7.11
CA ASP A 61 15.48 7.66 -8.35
C ASP A 61 16.94 8.10 -8.63
N PRO A 62 17.25 8.54 -9.87
CA PRO A 62 18.61 8.94 -10.24
C PRO A 62 19.15 10.14 -9.44
N VAL A 63 18.30 11.03 -8.93
CA VAL A 63 18.71 12.20 -8.14
C VAL A 63 19.11 11.77 -6.74
N GLN A 64 18.30 10.93 -6.11
CA GLN A 64 18.61 10.30 -4.82
C GLN A 64 19.91 9.49 -4.89
N TRP A 65 20.11 8.73 -5.97
CA TRP A 65 21.34 7.97 -6.19
C TRP A 65 22.56 8.91 -6.25
N ARG A 66 22.49 10.01 -6.98
CA ARG A 66 23.58 11.02 -7.03
C ARG A 66 23.88 11.58 -5.65
N ILE A 67 22.86 11.92 -4.86
CA ILE A 67 23.04 12.40 -3.48
C ILE A 67 23.77 11.34 -2.63
N LEU A 68 23.30 10.10 -2.65
CA LEU A 68 23.88 9.02 -1.86
C LEU A 68 25.35 8.75 -2.23
N THR A 69 25.66 8.72 -3.52
CA THR A 69 27.04 8.51 -3.98
C THR A 69 27.93 9.70 -3.65
N SER A 70 27.46 10.94 -3.78
CA SER A 70 28.24 12.12 -3.39
C SER A 70 28.57 12.16 -1.90
N LEU A 71 27.69 11.60 -1.05
CA LEU A 71 27.91 11.59 0.41
C LEU A 71 28.73 10.40 0.90
N PHE A 72 28.52 9.22 0.34
CA PHE A 72 29.03 7.96 0.91
C PHE A 72 29.91 7.14 -0.02
N ALA A 73 30.01 7.47 -1.33
CA ALA A 73 30.94 6.75 -2.18
C ALA A 73 32.37 7.15 -1.79
N ASP A 74 33.17 6.12 -1.55
CA ASP A 74 34.59 6.23 -1.23
C ASP A 74 35.34 5.24 -2.14
N PRO A 75 35.52 5.60 -3.43
CA PRO A 75 36.06 4.69 -4.43
C PRO A 75 37.47 4.19 -4.08
N ASP A 76 38.26 5.03 -3.39
CA ASP A 76 39.64 4.76 -3.05
C ASP A 76 39.82 4.21 -1.62
N GLY A 77 38.74 4.14 -0.84
CA GLY A 77 38.75 3.71 0.55
C GLY A 77 39.50 4.65 1.50
N ALA A 78 39.80 5.89 1.04
CA ALA A 78 40.65 6.84 1.76
C ALA A 78 39.94 7.46 2.97
N ASP A 79 38.63 7.71 2.84
CA ASP A 79 37.81 8.37 3.85
C ASP A 79 37.15 7.42 4.84
N GLY A 80 37.18 6.10 4.57
CA GLY A 80 36.56 5.06 5.36
C GLY A 80 35.01 5.19 5.41
N ARG A 81 34.41 5.78 4.38
CA ARG A 81 32.96 5.84 4.19
C ARG A 81 32.48 4.59 3.46
N SER A 82 31.25 4.18 3.72
CA SER A 82 30.66 3.01 3.09
C SER A 82 29.20 3.24 2.77
N LEU A 83 28.75 2.74 1.63
CA LEU A 83 27.35 2.74 1.22
C LEU A 83 26.88 1.29 1.06
N VAL A 84 25.92 0.90 1.88
CA VAL A 84 25.29 -0.42 1.85
C VAL A 84 23.89 -0.28 1.26
N LEU A 85 23.62 -1.01 0.19
CA LEU A 85 22.35 -1.00 -0.51
C LEU A 85 21.63 -2.33 -0.26
N VAL A 86 20.42 -2.25 0.25
CA VAL A 86 19.51 -3.39 0.44
C VAL A 86 18.30 -3.18 -0.46
N GLY A 87 17.98 -4.16 -1.28
CA GLY A 87 16.85 -4.05 -2.20
C GLY A 87 16.64 -5.31 -3.02
N ASP A 88 15.45 -5.45 -3.54
CA ASP A 88 15.06 -6.54 -4.42
C ASP A 88 14.51 -5.99 -5.74
N PRO A 89 15.24 -6.10 -6.86
CA PRO A 89 14.80 -5.56 -8.15
C PRO A 89 13.50 -6.21 -8.66
N LYS A 90 13.12 -7.38 -8.13
CA LYS A 90 11.84 -8.03 -8.45
C LYS A 90 10.63 -7.30 -7.86
N GLN A 91 10.88 -6.45 -6.83
CA GLN A 91 9.86 -5.66 -6.14
C GLN A 91 9.76 -4.22 -6.65
N ALA A 92 10.46 -3.86 -7.73
CA ALA A 92 10.44 -2.52 -8.33
C ALA A 92 9.09 -2.23 -8.99
N ILE A 93 8.14 -1.67 -8.24
CA ILE A 93 6.77 -1.35 -8.69
C ILE A 93 6.45 0.15 -8.68
N TYR A 94 7.40 1.01 -8.29
CA TYR A 94 7.20 2.45 -8.13
C TYR A 94 7.76 3.31 -9.27
N ALA A 95 7.88 2.78 -10.48
CA ALA A 95 8.35 3.54 -11.66
C ALA A 95 7.52 4.81 -11.91
N PHE A 96 6.21 4.80 -11.59
CA PHE A 96 5.33 5.97 -11.69
C PHE A 96 5.65 7.09 -10.66
N ARG A 97 6.52 6.80 -9.67
CA ARG A 97 7.02 7.76 -8.67
C ARG A 97 8.44 8.24 -8.97
N GLY A 98 8.98 7.89 -10.13
CA GLY A 98 10.35 8.27 -10.53
C GLY A 98 11.41 7.23 -10.17
N ALA A 99 11.05 6.13 -9.50
CA ALA A 99 11.96 5.01 -9.30
C ALA A 99 12.44 4.47 -10.66
N ASP A 100 13.74 4.27 -10.77
CA ASP A 100 14.36 3.79 -12.01
C ASP A 100 15.19 2.54 -11.77
N ILE A 101 14.68 1.43 -12.27
CA ILE A 101 15.37 0.14 -12.18
C ILE A 101 16.73 0.15 -12.88
N SER A 102 16.95 1.03 -13.86
CA SER A 102 18.25 1.20 -14.50
C SER A 102 19.27 1.75 -13.51
N THR A 103 18.86 2.63 -12.60
CA THR A 103 19.70 3.14 -11.50
C THR A 103 20.13 2.00 -10.58
N TYR A 104 19.20 1.11 -10.20
CA TYR A 104 19.54 -0.09 -9.42
C TYR A 104 20.55 -0.98 -10.13
N LEU A 105 20.28 -1.30 -11.40
CA LEU A 105 21.15 -2.17 -12.19
C LEU A 105 22.54 -1.57 -12.45
N ALA A 106 22.62 -0.25 -12.59
CA ALA A 106 23.89 0.47 -12.74
C ALA A 106 24.68 0.51 -11.42
N ALA A 107 24.00 0.77 -10.29
CA ALA A 107 24.60 0.78 -8.98
C ALA A 107 25.15 -0.58 -8.57
N ARG A 108 24.42 -1.65 -8.88
CA ARG A 108 24.85 -3.03 -8.69
C ARG A 108 26.13 -3.34 -9.51
N GLY A 109 26.16 -2.94 -10.78
CA GLY A 109 27.29 -3.22 -11.68
C GLY A 109 27.59 -4.71 -11.76
N ASP A 110 28.89 -5.04 -11.73
CA ASP A 110 29.43 -6.42 -11.70
C ASP A 110 29.90 -6.84 -10.30
N ARG A 111 29.49 -6.09 -9.26
CA ARG A 111 29.86 -6.40 -7.88
C ARG A 111 29.18 -7.71 -7.44
N PRO A 112 29.86 -8.52 -6.62
CA PRO A 112 29.24 -9.72 -6.06
C PRO A 112 28.08 -9.32 -5.15
N ASP A 113 26.93 -9.95 -5.34
CA ASP A 113 25.77 -9.73 -4.50
C ASP A 113 25.79 -10.68 -3.30
N ALA A 114 25.46 -10.13 -2.14
CA ALA A 114 25.02 -10.94 -1.02
C ALA A 114 23.52 -11.16 -1.15
N THR A 115 23.09 -12.36 -1.45
CA THR A 115 21.68 -12.71 -1.62
C THR A 115 21.17 -13.50 -0.42
N LEU A 116 19.98 -13.15 0.07
CA LEU A 116 19.30 -13.91 1.11
C LEU A 116 18.73 -15.21 0.50
N GLN A 117 19.34 -16.34 0.85
CA GLN A 117 18.94 -17.64 0.32
C GLN A 117 17.81 -18.31 1.09
N ARG A 118 17.46 -17.79 2.28
CA ARG A 118 16.43 -18.35 3.15
C ARG A 118 15.23 -17.43 3.27
N ASN A 119 14.04 -18.00 3.12
CA ASN A 119 12.77 -17.29 3.33
C ASN A 119 12.24 -17.60 4.74
N HIS A 120 12.23 -16.58 5.60
CA HIS A 120 11.73 -16.65 6.96
C HIS A 120 10.30 -16.06 7.11
N ARG A 121 9.68 -15.65 6.02
CA ARG A 121 8.35 -15.00 6.03
C ARG A 121 7.22 -15.98 5.75
N SER A 122 7.36 -16.75 4.68
CA SER A 122 6.27 -17.56 4.11
C SER A 122 6.43 -19.03 4.43
N ASP A 123 5.29 -19.73 4.47
CA ASP A 123 5.23 -21.18 4.66
C ASP A 123 5.89 -21.90 3.47
N GLY A 124 6.50 -23.06 3.77
CA GLY A 124 7.26 -23.84 2.81
C GLY A 124 6.54 -24.09 1.48
N PRO A 125 5.31 -24.64 1.47
CA PRO A 125 4.59 -24.91 0.22
C PRO A 125 4.29 -23.68 -0.62
N VAL A 126 4.11 -22.50 -0.01
CA VAL A 126 3.94 -21.22 -0.75
C VAL A 126 5.25 -20.83 -1.44
N VAL A 127 6.38 -20.95 -0.72
CA VAL A 127 7.71 -20.67 -1.29
C VAL A 127 8.02 -21.62 -2.43
N GLU A 128 7.73 -22.91 -2.29
CA GLU A 128 7.95 -23.94 -3.32
C GLU A 128 7.10 -23.69 -4.56
N ALA A 129 5.81 -23.33 -4.38
CA ALA A 129 4.93 -23.00 -5.49
C ALA A 129 5.41 -21.76 -6.25
N CYS A 130 5.79 -20.69 -5.55
CA CYS A 130 6.35 -19.49 -6.17
C CYS A 130 7.68 -19.80 -6.88
N THR A 131 8.55 -20.58 -6.27
CA THR A 131 9.81 -21.02 -6.89
C THR A 131 9.54 -21.79 -8.17
N THR A 132 8.62 -22.73 -8.16
CA THR A 132 8.24 -23.53 -9.34
C THR A 132 7.70 -22.65 -10.47
N LEU A 133 6.89 -21.64 -10.15
CA LEU A 133 6.29 -20.76 -11.16
C LEU A 133 7.30 -19.79 -11.79
N PHE A 134 8.26 -19.29 -11.04
CA PHE A 134 9.08 -18.15 -11.45
C PHE A 134 10.57 -18.45 -11.64
N THR A 135 11.11 -19.57 -11.16
CA THR A 135 12.55 -19.87 -11.27
C THR A 135 13.05 -19.78 -12.71
N GLY A 136 14.11 -19.02 -12.88
CA GLY A 136 14.76 -18.82 -14.18
C GLY A 136 14.03 -17.86 -15.12
N MET A 137 12.83 -17.42 -14.80
CA MET A 137 12.10 -16.44 -15.61
C MET A 137 12.72 -15.03 -15.47
N PRO A 138 12.96 -14.31 -16.58
CA PRO A 138 13.32 -12.90 -16.53
C PRO A 138 12.08 -12.06 -16.20
N LEU A 139 12.19 -11.15 -15.24
CA LEU A 139 11.13 -10.24 -14.86
C LEU A 139 11.37 -8.85 -15.46
N GLY A 140 10.89 -8.64 -16.68
CA GLY A 140 11.03 -7.38 -17.43
C GLY A 140 12.43 -7.17 -18.03
N TYR A 141 13.49 -7.41 -17.27
CA TYR A 141 14.89 -7.30 -17.67
C TYR A 141 15.59 -8.65 -17.59
N SER A 142 16.43 -9.00 -18.56
CA SER A 142 17.17 -10.28 -18.59
C SER A 142 18.09 -10.49 -17.38
N ARG A 143 18.54 -9.40 -16.75
CA ARG A 143 19.40 -9.40 -15.56
C ARG A 143 18.62 -9.58 -14.23
N ILE A 144 17.28 -9.50 -14.28
CA ILE A 144 16.42 -9.69 -13.10
C ILE A 144 15.77 -11.07 -13.22
N ARG A 145 16.28 -12.03 -12.46
CA ARG A 145 15.81 -13.41 -12.46
C ARG A 145 15.37 -13.82 -11.07
N VAL A 146 14.50 -14.79 -11.00
CA VAL A 146 14.08 -15.39 -9.72
C VAL A 146 14.98 -16.59 -9.46
N ASP A 147 15.76 -16.48 -8.40
CA ASP A 147 16.55 -17.59 -7.87
C ASP A 147 15.71 -18.35 -6.83
N PRO A 148 15.88 -19.69 -6.74
CA PRO A 148 15.21 -20.47 -5.71
C PRO A 148 15.69 -20.08 -4.31
N VAL A 149 14.76 -20.04 -3.37
CA VAL A 149 15.03 -19.76 -1.96
C VAL A 149 14.61 -20.93 -1.08
N ILE A 150 15.28 -21.16 0.02
CA ILE A 150 15.02 -22.25 0.96
C ILE A 150 13.97 -21.78 1.98
N PRO A 151 12.80 -22.40 2.06
CA PRO A 151 11.83 -22.07 3.09
C PRO A 151 12.34 -22.54 4.46
N THR A 152 12.04 -21.76 5.50
CA THR A 152 12.38 -22.10 6.89
C THR A 152 11.18 -22.29 7.78
N LYS A 153 9.98 -21.86 7.32
CA LYS A 153 8.75 -22.00 8.11
C LYS A 153 7.97 -23.25 7.71
N PRO A 154 7.41 -23.97 8.70
CA PRO A 154 6.49 -25.07 8.44
C PRO A 154 5.16 -24.57 7.87
N VAL A 155 4.29 -25.47 7.51
CA VAL A 155 2.89 -25.16 7.19
C VAL A 155 2.17 -24.73 8.46
N ARG A 156 1.64 -23.52 8.47
CA ARG A 156 0.96 -22.97 9.65
C ARG A 156 -0.55 -23.26 9.68
N LEU A 157 -1.16 -23.52 8.54
CA LEU A 157 -2.57 -23.87 8.46
C LEU A 157 -2.80 -25.37 8.72
N ASP A 158 -3.87 -25.71 9.47
CA ASP A 158 -4.30 -27.08 9.72
C ASP A 158 -5.84 -27.16 9.65
N PRO A 159 -6.42 -27.99 8.79
CA PRO A 159 -5.69 -28.81 7.81
C PRO A 159 -4.91 -27.99 6.80
N PRO A 160 -3.79 -28.49 6.28
CA PRO A 160 -3.04 -27.81 5.24
C PRO A 160 -3.90 -27.68 3.97
N PRO A 161 -3.80 -26.58 3.24
CA PRO A 161 -4.55 -26.40 2.00
C PRO A 161 -4.12 -27.45 0.95
N VAL A 162 -5.07 -27.92 0.16
CA VAL A 162 -4.81 -28.88 -0.92
C VAL A 162 -3.81 -28.29 -1.93
N ALA A 163 -3.90 -26.99 -2.18
CA ALA A 163 -2.95 -26.26 -2.99
C ALA A 163 -2.55 -24.96 -2.27
N PRO A 164 -1.23 -24.72 -2.05
CA PRO A 164 -0.75 -23.51 -1.36
C PRO A 164 -0.96 -22.24 -2.19
N VAL A 165 -1.07 -22.40 -3.51
CA VAL A 165 -1.41 -21.34 -4.47
C VAL A 165 -2.47 -21.90 -5.41
N ALA A 166 -3.60 -21.23 -5.53
CA ALA A 166 -4.71 -21.60 -6.39
C ALA A 166 -5.02 -20.47 -7.38
N LEU A 167 -5.21 -20.83 -8.65
CA LEU A 167 -5.70 -19.92 -9.67
C LEU A 167 -7.18 -20.19 -9.89
N ARG A 168 -8.03 -19.21 -9.56
CA ARG A 168 -9.47 -19.28 -9.84
C ARG A 168 -9.74 -18.66 -11.20
N VAL A 169 -10.29 -19.43 -12.10
CA VAL A 169 -10.66 -19.01 -13.45
C VAL A 169 -12.17 -18.90 -13.53
N VAL A 170 -12.66 -17.79 -14.05
CA VAL A 170 -14.09 -17.61 -14.29
C VAL A 170 -14.49 -18.51 -15.45
N ASP A 171 -15.50 -19.36 -15.21
CA ASP A 171 -16.05 -20.25 -16.23
C ASP A 171 -16.56 -19.42 -17.42
N PRO A 172 -16.18 -19.76 -18.68
CA PRO A 172 -16.72 -19.12 -19.85
C PRO A 172 -18.25 -19.16 -19.95
N ASP A 173 -18.86 -20.20 -19.38
CA ASP A 173 -20.32 -20.41 -19.38
C ASP A 173 -20.99 -19.80 -18.14
N ALA A 174 -20.24 -19.08 -17.28
CA ALA A 174 -20.83 -18.38 -16.15
C ALA A 174 -21.90 -17.36 -16.61
N ASP A 175 -23.00 -17.28 -15.86
CA ASP A 175 -24.10 -16.35 -16.13
C ASP A 175 -23.69 -14.90 -15.82
N ILE A 176 -22.85 -14.36 -16.69
CA ILE A 176 -22.38 -12.97 -16.62
C ILE A 176 -22.97 -12.21 -17.81
N PRO A 177 -23.72 -11.13 -17.57
CA PRO A 177 -24.27 -10.33 -18.66
C PRO A 177 -23.20 -9.88 -19.66
N THR A 178 -23.47 -10.14 -20.92
CA THR A 178 -22.57 -9.86 -22.03
C THR A 178 -23.06 -8.70 -22.89
N SER A 179 -22.15 -8.04 -23.58
CA SER A 179 -22.40 -7.11 -24.68
C SER A 179 -21.94 -7.75 -25.98
N ARG A 180 -22.14 -7.07 -27.12
CA ARG A 180 -21.59 -7.51 -28.42
C ARG A 180 -20.05 -7.66 -28.43
N TRP A 181 -19.37 -7.13 -27.40
CA TRP A 181 -17.91 -7.14 -27.27
C TRP A 181 -17.40 -8.12 -26.19
N GLY A 182 -18.29 -8.94 -25.62
CA GLY A 182 -17.99 -9.86 -24.54
C GLY A 182 -18.59 -9.48 -23.19
N PRO A 183 -18.18 -10.12 -22.10
CA PRO A 183 -18.70 -9.88 -20.77
C PRO A 183 -18.58 -8.41 -20.33
N LEU A 184 -19.62 -7.89 -19.67
CA LEU A 184 -19.57 -6.55 -19.09
C LEU A 184 -18.60 -6.51 -17.93
N ILE A 185 -17.52 -5.74 -18.06
CA ILE A 185 -16.40 -5.71 -17.10
C ILE A 185 -16.86 -5.43 -15.65
N ASN A 186 -17.87 -4.59 -15.46
CA ASN A 186 -18.40 -4.31 -14.13
C ASN A 186 -19.14 -5.52 -13.55
N LYS A 187 -19.86 -6.28 -14.39
CA LYS A 187 -20.53 -7.51 -13.96
C LYS A 187 -19.54 -8.64 -13.68
N MET A 188 -18.47 -8.71 -14.46
CA MET A 188 -17.35 -9.60 -14.18
C MET A 188 -16.70 -9.30 -12.82
N ARG A 189 -16.44 -8.01 -12.52
CA ARG A 189 -15.90 -7.59 -11.23
C ARG A 189 -16.83 -7.90 -10.06
N GLU A 190 -18.13 -7.71 -10.26
CA GLU A 190 -19.15 -8.06 -9.27
C GLU A 190 -19.19 -9.58 -9.01
N PHE A 191 -19.14 -10.37 -10.08
CA PHE A 191 -19.06 -11.84 -9.99
C PHE A 191 -17.83 -12.27 -9.19
N VAL A 192 -16.63 -11.76 -9.51
CA VAL A 192 -15.40 -12.05 -8.80
C VAL A 192 -15.46 -11.61 -7.33
N ALA A 193 -16.06 -10.47 -7.03
CA ALA A 193 -16.18 -9.99 -5.65
C ALA A 193 -17.10 -10.88 -4.80
N ARG A 194 -18.18 -11.40 -5.39
CA ARG A 194 -19.04 -12.41 -4.73
C ARG A 194 -18.31 -13.74 -4.54
N ASP A 195 -17.55 -14.21 -5.52
CA ASP A 195 -16.75 -15.42 -5.42
C ASP A 195 -15.71 -15.30 -4.30
N VAL A 196 -15.03 -14.15 -4.19
CA VAL A 196 -14.11 -13.87 -3.07
C VAL A 196 -14.82 -13.95 -1.73
N ALA A 197 -16.01 -13.34 -1.61
CA ALA A 197 -16.78 -13.40 -0.36
C ALA A 197 -17.20 -14.82 0.00
N ALA A 198 -17.73 -15.57 -0.96
CA ALA A 198 -18.14 -16.96 -0.76
C ALA A 198 -16.95 -17.84 -0.33
N HIS A 199 -15.82 -17.72 -1.01
CA HIS A 199 -14.61 -18.48 -0.68
C HIS A 199 -14.05 -18.12 0.70
N THR A 200 -14.13 -16.84 1.09
CA THR A 200 -13.72 -16.39 2.43
C THR A 200 -14.59 -17.05 3.52
N VAL A 201 -15.91 -17.10 3.32
CA VAL A 201 -16.82 -17.81 4.23
C VAL A 201 -16.48 -19.28 4.30
N GLU A 202 -16.24 -19.92 3.17
CA GLU A 202 -15.86 -21.34 3.09
C GLU A 202 -14.59 -21.62 3.91
N LEU A 203 -13.54 -20.82 3.73
CA LEU A 203 -12.29 -20.95 4.49
C LEU A 203 -12.47 -20.78 5.99
N LEU A 204 -13.25 -19.80 6.42
CA LEU A 204 -13.52 -19.54 7.84
C LEU A 204 -14.43 -20.61 8.47
N SER A 205 -15.31 -21.23 7.68
CA SER A 205 -16.23 -22.27 8.13
C SER A 205 -15.61 -23.68 8.13
N ALA A 206 -14.44 -23.85 7.52
CA ALA A 206 -13.78 -25.15 7.40
C ALA A 206 -13.16 -25.67 8.70
N GLY A 207 -13.21 -24.91 9.79
CA GLY A 207 -12.55 -25.26 11.05
C GLY A 207 -11.03 -25.21 10.98
N THR A 208 -10.50 -24.44 10.02
CA THR A 208 -9.06 -24.27 9.85
C THR A 208 -8.46 -23.51 11.03
N THR A 209 -7.36 -24.02 11.56
CA THR A 209 -6.57 -23.35 12.60
C THR A 209 -5.24 -22.82 12.03
N VAL A 210 -4.72 -21.79 12.64
CA VAL A 210 -3.43 -21.19 12.30
C VAL A 210 -2.46 -21.29 13.48
N LEU A 211 -1.21 -21.66 13.20
CA LEU A 211 -0.13 -21.68 14.17
C LEU A 211 0.40 -20.27 14.39
N GLU A 212 0.38 -19.79 15.62
CA GLU A 212 0.96 -18.51 16.01
C GLU A 212 2.45 -18.65 16.33
N GLY A 213 3.25 -17.70 15.85
CA GLY A 213 4.70 -17.69 16.09
C GLY A 213 5.50 -18.67 15.25
N ASP A 214 6.74 -18.90 15.68
CA ASP A 214 7.70 -19.75 14.98
C ASP A 214 7.83 -21.11 15.74
N GLY A 215 7.29 -22.17 15.17
CA GLY A 215 7.58 -23.55 15.56
C GLY A 215 6.64 -24.15 16.61
N ASP A 216 6.83 -23.85 17.89
CA ASP A 216 6.07 -24.45 19.02
C ASP A 216 4.90 -23.56 19.51
N GLY A 217 4.42 -22.67 18.68
CA GLY A 217 3.32 -21.76 19.01
C GLY A 217 1.97 -22.46 19.24
N GLN A 218 1.05 -21.74 19.88
CA GLN A 218 -0.32 -22.23 20.05
C GLN A 218 -1.09 -22.14 18.74
N ARG A 219 -2.02 -23.08 18.52
CA ARG A 219 -2.97 -22.99 17.41
C ARG A 219 -4.22 -22.24 17.86
N ARG A 220 -4.73 -21.40 17.00
CA ARG A 220 -6.01 -20.73 17.15
C ARG A 220 -6.83 -20.85 15.87
N ASP A 221 -8.12 -20.62 15.97
CA ASP A 221 -9.00 -20.58 14.81
C ASP A 221 -8.57 -19.48 13.82
N LEU A 222 -8.75 -19.78 12.54
CA LEU A 222 -8.60 -18.78 11.48
C LEU A 222 -9.70 -17.73 11.61
N VAL A 223 -9.33 -16.45 11.62
CA VAL A 223 -10.26 -15.32 11.75
C VAL A 223 -10.16 -14.39 10.54
N PRO A 224 -11.17 -13.53 10.27
CA PRO A 224 -11.13 -12.60 9.14
C PRO A 224 -9.87 -11.73 9.08
N ALA A 225 -9.28 -11.39 10.22
CA ALA A 225 -8.06 -10.60 10.30
C ALA A 225 -6.81 -11.30 9.72
N ASP A 226 -6.86 -12.62 9.52
CA ASP A 226 -5.78 -13.39 8.90
C ASP A 226 -5.83 -13.37 7.38
N ILE A 227 -6.92 -12.86 6.78
CA ILE A 227 -7.17 -12.90 5.36
C ILE A 227 -7.02 -11.50 4.77
N ALA A 228 -6.15 -11.35 3.78
CA ALA A 228 -5.96 -10.10 3.04
C ALA A 228 -6.42 -10.26 1.59
N VAL A 229 -7.26 -9.33 1.12
CA VAL A 229 -7.69 -9.25 -0.28
C VAL A 229 -7.00 -8.08 -0.95
N LEU A 230 -6.13 -8.37 -1.92
CA LEU A 230 -5.40 -7.37 -2.69
C LEU A 230 -6.12 -7.09 -4.01
N VAL A 231 -6.36 -5.81 -4.29
CA VAL A 231 -7.05 -5.35 -5.50
C VAL A 231 -6.31 -4.19 -6.15
N ARG A 232 -6.58 -3.93 -7.42
CA ARG A 232 -5.87 -2.90 -8.19
C ARG A 232 -6.36 -1.47 -7.93
N THR A 233 -7.61 -1.29 -7.49
CA THR A 233 -8.22 0.04 -7.33
C THR A 233 -9.09 0.09 -6.09
N ASN A 234 -9.24 1.31 -5.54
CA ASN A 234 -10.12 1.57 -4.40
C ASN A 234 -11.59 1.23 -4.69
N ALA A 235 -12.04 1.38 -5.96
CA ALA A 235 -13.38 1.00 -6.35
C ALA A 235 -13.60 -0.52 -6.25
N GLN A 236 -12.61 -1.32 -6.64
CA GLN A 236 -12.66 -2.77 -6.45
C GLN A 236 -12.60 -3.16 -4.97
N ALA A 237 -11.80 -2.45 -4.16
CA ALA A 237 -11.75 -2.69 -2.72
C ALA A 237 -13.13 -2.49 -2.06
N ARG A 238 -13.81 -1.39 -2.39
CA ARG A 238 -15.17 -1.12 -1.89
C ARG A 238 -16.18 -2.16 -2.37
N LEU A 239 -16.07 -2.61 -3.62
CA LEU A 239 -16.94 -3.64 -4.16
C LEU A 239 -16.80 -4.96 -3.39
N VAL A 240 -15.57 -5.40 -3.15
CA VAL A 240 -15.29 -6.61 -2.34
C VAL A 240 -15.79 -6.41 -0.91
N GLN A 241 -15.55 -5.26 -0.30
CA GLN A 241 -16.04 -4.94 1.04
C GLN A 241 -17.56 -5.07 1.13
N THR A 242 -18.31 -4.53 0.15
CA THR A 242 -19.76 -4.64 0.11
C THR A 242 -20.20 -6.10 0.18
N HIS A 243 -19.64 -6.97 -0.66
CA HIS A 243 -20.04 -8.38 -0.69
C HIS A 243 -19.58 -9.16 0.55
N LEU A 244 -18.45 -8.80 1.16
CA LEU A 244 -18.05 -9.39 2.44
C LEU A 244 -18.99 -8.98 3.59
N HIS A 245 -19.44 -7.72 3.61
CA HIS A 245 -20.44 -7.27 4.58
C HIS A 245 -21.81 -7.93 4.38
N GLU A 246 -22.25 -8.16 3.13
CA GLU A 246 -23.49 -8.89 2.82
C GLU A 246 -23.51 -10.31 3.39
N VAL A 247 -22.34 -10.94 3.52
CA VAL A 247 -22.20 -12.27 4.15
C VAL A 247 -21.80 -12.20 5.64
N GLY A 248 -21.88 -11.00 6.26
CA GLY A 248 -21.64 -10.80 7.67
C GLY A 248 -20.17 -10.74 8.10
N LEU A 249 -19.23 -10.61 7.17
CA LEU A 249 -17.81 -10.53 7.48
C LEU A 249 -17.34 -9.09 7.66
N PRO A 250 -16.80 -8.73 8.84
CA PRO A 250 -16.22 -7.40 9.06
C PRO A 250 -14.95 -7.22 8.24
N THR A 251 -14.81 -6.04 7.61
CA THR A 251 -13.64 -5.74 6.77
C THR A 251 -13.13 -4.34 7.01
N VAL A 252 -11.82 -4.16 6.85
CA VAL A 252 -11.15 -2.86 6.93
C VAL A 252 -10.50 -2.57 5.58
N LEU A 253 -10.77 -1.38 5.02
CA LEU A 253 -10.05 -0.87 3.85
C LEU A 253 -8.82 -0.09 4.28
N ASN A 254 -7.65 -0.59 3.93
CA ASN A 254 -6.40 0.09 4.23
C ASN A 254 -6.06 1.12 3.14
N GLY A 255 -5.73 2.34 3.55
CA GLY A 255 -5.27 3.40 2.64
C GLY A 255 -6.33 4.01 1.72
N VAL A 256 -7.61 3.79 1.97
CA VAL A 256 -8.70 4.28 1.10
C VAL A 256 -9.40 5.49 1.70
N GLY A 257 -9.08 6.67 1.15
CA GLY A 257 -9.85 7.88 1.37
C GLY A 257 -9.35 8.78 2.52
N ASN A 258 -9.95 9.95 2.58
CA ASN A 258 -9.78 10.89 3.67
C ASN A 258 -10.75 10.49 4.80
N VAL A 259 -10.28 10.44 6.02
CA VAL A 259 -11.09 10.17 7.22
C VAL A 259 -12.30 11.12 7.29
N LEU A 260 -12.13 12.36 6.80
CA LEU A 260 -13.18 13.38 6.78
C LEU A 260 -14.27 13.14 5.72
N ASP A 261 -14.07 12.20 4.80
CA ASP A 261 -15.06 11.84 3.77
C ASP A 261 -15.92 10.63 4.17
N THR A 262 -15.68 10.07 5.35
CA THR A 262 -16.39 8.90 5.86
C THR A 262 -17.82 9.25 6.31
N PRO A 263 -18.75 8.29 6.33
CA PRO A 263 -20.09 8.49 6.94
C PRO A 263 -19.98 9.00 8.38
N ALA A 264 -19.14 8.40 9.20
CA ALA A 264 -18.91 8.81 10.58
C ALA A 264 -18.45 10.27 10.70
N ALA A 265 -17.60 10.76 9.80
CA ALA A 265 -17.20 12.17 9.79
C ALA A 265 -18.36 13.11 9.43
N ARG A 266 -19.28 12.69 8.58
CA ARG A 266 -20.50 13.46 8.26
C ARG A 266 -21.44 13.52 9.46
N ASP A 267 -21.59 12.42 10.18
CA ASP A 267 -22.40 12.36 11.39
C ASP A 267 -21.81 13.27 12.47
N TRP A 268 -20.49 13.19 12.71
CA TRP A 268 -19.83 14.12 13.60
C TRP A 268 -20.00 15.57 13.18
N LEU A 269 -19.89 15.87 11.88
CA LEU A 269 -20.10 17.22 11.38
C LEU A 269 -21.54 17.72 11.62
N ALA A 270 -22.54 16.84 11.47
CA ALA A 270 -23.93 17.17 11.75
C ALA A 270 -24.14 17.50 13.25
N VAL A 271 -23.60 16.66 14.13
CA VAL A 271 -23.67 16.89 15.57
C VAL A 271 -22.94 18.17 15.97
N LEU A 272 -21.72 18.39 15.50
CA LEU A 272 -20.95 19.60 15.82
C LEU A 272 -21.63 20.88 15.30
N ARG A 273 -22.30 20.83 14.15
CA ARG A 273 -23.10 21.96 13.65
C ARG A 273 -24.31 22.24 14.53
N ALA A 274 -24.97 21.19 15.03
CA ALA A 274 -26.10 21.37 15.97
C ALA A 274 -25.62 22.00 17.30
N VAL A 275 -24.48 21.56 17.81
CA VAL A 275 -23.86 22.17 19.02
C VAL A 275 -23.44 23.62 18.77
N GLN A 276 -22.89 23.93 17.59
CA GLN A 276 -22.49 25.30 17.24
C GLN A 276 -23.69 26.24 17.08
N GLN A 277 -24.85 25.74 16.64
CA GLN A 277 -26.05 26.50 16.36
C GLN A 277 -27.27 25.91 17.08
N PRO A 278 -27.29 25.93 18.44
CA PRO A 278 -28.34 25.28 19.21
C PRO A 278 -29.76 25.86 18.98
N TRP A 279 -29.83 27.11 18.50
CA TRP A 279 -31.12 27.74 18.12
C TRP A 279 -31.69 27.27 16.77
N HIS A 280 -30.93 26.46 15.97
CA HIS A 280 -31.35 26.04 14.65
C HIS A 280 -31.92 24.62 14.70
N ALA A 281 -33.25 24.50 14.85
CA ALA A 281 -33.96 23.22 14.97
C ALA A 281 -33.66 22.23 13.82
N GLY A 282 -33.40 22.72 12.61
CA GLY A 282 -33.01 21.88 11.47
C GLY A 282 -31.68 21.17 11.68
N SER A 283 -30.69 21.83 12.30
CA SER A 283 -29.39 21.22 12.63
C SER A 283 -29.54 20.14 13.69
N ALA A 284 -30.35 20.39 14.71
CA ALA A 284 -30.66 19.42 15.76
C ALA A 284 -31.37 18.17 15.20
N ARG A 285 -32.34 18.35 14.31
CA ARG A 285 -33.03 17.24 13.64
C ARG A 285 -32.09 16.42 12.74
N LEU A 286 -31.15 17.06 12.03
CA LEU A 286 -30.14 16.35 11.25
C LEU A 286 -29.18 15.56 12.15
N ALA A 287 -28.77 16.14 13.27
CA ALA A 287 -27.93 15.44 14.24
C ALA A 287 -28.64 14.24 14.86
N ALA A 288 -29.94 14.37 15.14
CA ALA A 288 -30.76 13.28 15.68
C ALA A 288 -30.82 12.05 14.78
N LEU A 289 -30.76 12.24 13.44
CA LEU A 289 -30.78 11.17 12.44
C LEU A 289 -29.44 10.46 12.28
N THR A 290 -28.38 10.95 12.89
CA THR A 290 -27.05 10.30 12.82
C THR A 290 -27.01 9.02 13.65
N ASP A 291 -26.12 8.09 13.30
CA ASP A 291 -25.86 6.86 14.06
C ASP A 291 -25.40 7.17 15.50
N LEU A 292 -24.86 8.37 15.76
CA LEU A 292 -24.42 8.82 17.08
C LEU A 292 -25.58 9.06 18.05
N ILE A 293 -26.73 9.51 17.55
CA ILE A 293 -27.93 9.80 18.36
C ILE A 293 -29.03 8.76 18.11
N GLY A 294 -29.15 8.26 16.88
CA GLY A 294 -29.94 7.08 16.54
C GLY A 294 -31.46 7.28 16.50
N TRP A 295 -31.95 8.50 16.23
CA TRP A 295 -33.39 8.69 16.00
C TRP A 295 -33.78 8.24 14.60
N THR A 296 -34.96 7.62 14.49
CA THR A 296 -35.52 7.28 13.18
C THR A 296 -36.13 8.49 12.49
N PRO A 297 -36.25 8.49 11.14
CA PRO A 297 -36.95 9.54 10.39
C PRO A 297 -38.36 9.78 10.88
N GLU A 298 -39.10 8.72 11.26
CA GLU A 298 -40.46 8.80 11.78
C GLU A 298 -40.48 9.51 13.13
N ARG A 299 -39.50 9.24 14.02
CA ARG A 299 -39.37 9.92 15.32
C ARG A 299 -39.09 11.41 15.12
N VAL A 300 -38.20 11.77 14.20
CA VAL A 300 -37.90 13.17 13.87
C VAL A 300 -39.13 13.89 13.28
N ALA A 301 -39.89 13.21 12.44
CA ALA A 301 -41.10 13.77 11.84
C ALA A 301 -42.28 13.97 12.84
N ALA A 302 -42.36 13.10 13.82
CA ALA A 302 -43.36 13.16 14.90
C ALA A 302 -42.95 14.06 16.06
N GLY A 303 -41.65 14.41 16.16
CA GLY A 303 -41.11 15.19 17.28
C GLY A 303 -41.62 16.63 17.31
N THR A 304 -41.99 17.09 18.49
CA THR A 304 -42.35 18.46 18.77
C THR A 304 -41.09 19.34 18.93
N ASP A 305 -41.27 20.66 18.98
CA ASP A 305 -40.13 21.56 19.23
C ASP A 305 -39.55 21.34 20.65
N GLU A 306 -40.35 20.90 21.64
CA GLU A 306 -39.88 20.51 22.98
C GLU A 306 -38.96 19.27 22.95
N ASP A 307 -39.21 18.29 22.04
CA ASP A 307 -38.33 17.14 21.85
C ASP A 307 -37.01 17.57 21.26
N VAL A 308 -37.01 18.56 20.36
CA VAL A 308 -35.81 19.13 19.74
C VAL A 308 -35.01 19.94 20.76
N ASP A 309 -35.70 20.71 21.64
CA ASP A 309 -35.05 21.44 22.73
C ASP A 309 -34.40 20.48 23.73
N GLY A 310 -34.98 19.30 23.95
CA GLY A 310 -34.38 18.24 24.76
C GLY A 310 -33.05 17.71 24.23
N LEU A 311 -32.83 17.75 22.91
CA LEU A 311 -31.55 17.39 22.30
C LEU A 311 -30.42 18.40 22.58
N HIS A 312 -30.77 19.64 22.88
CA HIS A 312 -29.78 20.66 23.20
C HIS A 312 -29.22 20.53 24.65
N VAL A 313 -29.83 19.69 25.48
CA VAL A 313 -29.45 19.45 26.87
C VAL A 313 -28.62 18.16 27.03
N MET A 314 -28.59 17.31 26.00
CA MET A 314 -27.74 16.09 25.92
C MET A 314 -26.36 16.43 25.35
#